data_d4e27b4a8d2734056a2165fac3068b1b
#
_entry.id   d4e27b4a8d2734056a2165fac3068b1b
#
_cell.length_a   1.000
_cell.length_b   1.000
_cell.length_c   1.000
_cell.angle_alpha   90.00
_cell.angle_beta   90.00
_cell.angle_gamma   90.00
#
_symmetry.space_group_name_H-M   'P 1'
#
loop_
_entity.id
_entity.type
_entity.pdbx_description
1 polymer ?
#
loop_
_entity_poly.entity_id
_entity_poly.type
_entity_poly.pdbx_seq_one_letter_code
_entity_poly.pdbx_strand_id
1 'polypeptide(L)'
;MRAGVSRINPNPFTTRPEIEGTFGVVTSTHWIATAVGMATLEKGGNAFDAAVATAFVLQVVEPHLNGPGGDVPVILHDVKRGKPEVICGQGPAPAAATIARFTELGLDIVPGTGLLAACVPGMFDTWMLLLRDYGTMRPSDVLTPAISYARNGHPIVERASATIATVEELFRDHWPTSAAVYLPDGNVPPPGSMFANRTLADTYERIVREAANAGGDRVKQIERARQVWSQGFVAEAIDRFCRTQKVIDVTGAPHGGLLTGADMARWQAHVEAPLTYDYGRYTVCKAGVWSQGPVLLQQLALLRGYDLDGMDPIGPQFIHLQVECAKLAFADREAFYGDPDFVKVPIDTLLSEKYNAERRKLISNKASMDLRPGSLTGFGGAI
;
A
#
# COMPACT_ATOMS: atom_id res chain seq x y z
N MET A 1 -16.52 -15.09 -35.93
CA MET A 1 -17.61 -14.21 -35.46
C MET A 1 -17.23 -13.69 -34.10
N ARG A 2 -16.94 -12.41 -33.98
CA ARG A 2 -16.70 -11.78 -32.66
C ARG A 2 -18.06 -11.72 -31.96
N ALA A 3 -18.20 -12.42 -30.85
CA ALA A 3 -19.36 -12.26 -29.97
C ALA A 3 -19.42 -10.80 -29.55
N GLY A 4 -20.51 -10.10 -29.91
CA GLY A 4 -20.73 -8.73 -29.52
C GLY A 4 -20.71 -8.62 -28.01
N VAL A 5 -19.84 -7.79 -27.50
CA VAL A 5 -19.87 -7.37 -26.10
C VAL A 5 -21.22 -6.67 -25.92
N SER A 6 -22.11 -7.28 -25.14
CA SER A 6 -23.35 -6.65 -24.73
C SER A 6 -22.97 -5.32 -24.07
N ARG A 7 -23.36 -4.20 -24.66
CA ARG A 7 -23.23 -2.90 -24.01
C ARG A 7 -24.12 -2.95 -22.77
N ILE A 8 -23.49 -3.11 -21.63
CA ILE A 8 -24.16 -2.99 -20.34
C ILE A 8 -24.69 -1.57 -20.30
N ASN A 9 -25.99 -1.42 -20.15
CA ASN A 9 -26.58 -0.11 -19.91
C ASN A 9 -25.82 0.56 -18.74
N PRO A 10 -25.37 1.81 -18.90
CA PRO A 10 -24.63 2.48 -17.84
C PRO A 10 -25.49 2.45 -16.57
N ASN A 11 -24.91 1.89 -15.50
CA ASN A 11 -25.55 1.91 -14.19
C ASN A 11 -25.92 3.36 -13.86
N PRO A 12 -27.18 3.67 -13.53
CA PRO A 12 -27.60 5.04 -13.22
C PRO A 12 -26.85 5.67 -12.02
N PHE A 13 -26.15 4.83 -11.22
CA PHE A 13 -25.27 5.31 -10.15
C PHE A 13 -23.83 5.62 -10.60
N THR A 14 -23.46 5.33 -11.84
CA THR A 14 -22.14 5.75 -12.33
C THR A 14 -22.17 7.24 -12.65
N THR A 15 -21.31 8.00 -11.98
CA THR A 15 -21.17 9.46 -12.19
C THR A 15 -20.25 9.79 -13.36
N ARG A 16 -19.64 8.79 -13.99
CA ARG A 16 -18.71 8.94 -15.10
C ARG A 16 -19.03 7.92 -16.19
N PRO A 17 -18.86 8.28 -17.46
CA PRO A 17 -18.91 7.30 -18.55
C PRO A 17 -17.76 6.30 -18.43
N GLU A 18 -17.93 5.14 -19.06
CA GLU A 18 -16.83 4.20 -19.29
C GLU A 18 -15.71 4.90 -20.07
N ILE A 19 -14.48 4.74 -19.63
CA ILE A 19 -13.31 5.36 -20.26
C ILE A 19 -12.62 4.32 -21.11
N GLU A 20 -12.64 4.52 -22.42
CA GLU A 20 -11.93 3.71 -23.40
C GLU A 20 -10.80 4.52 -24.01
N GLY A 21 -9.57 4.01 -23.95
CA GLY A 21 -8.38 4.65 -24.53
C GLY A 21 -7.83 3.84 -25.70
N THR A 22 -7.40 4.52 -26.76
CA THR A 22 -6.69 3.91 -27.90
C THR A 22 -5.18 3.93 -27.73
N PHE A 23 -4.68 4.82 -26.90
CA PHE A 23 -3.25 5.02 -26.61
C PHE A 23 -2.85 4.46 -25.24
N GLY A 24 -3.62 4.76 -24.21
CA GLY A 24 -3.41 4.30 -22.86
C GLY A 24 -4.45 4.88 -21.92
N VAL A 25 -4.52 4.32 -20.71
CA VAL A 25 -5.39 4.81 -19.63
C VAL A 25 -4.59 4.88 -18.35
N VAL A 26 -4.72 5.99 -17.63
CA VAL A 26 -4.20 6.17 -16.26
C VAL A 26 -5.36 6.48 -15.35
N THR A 27 -5.41 5.85 -14.19
CA THR A 27 -6.40 6.13 -13.16
C THR A 27 -5.74 6.18 -11.78
N SER A 28 -6.23 7.04 -10.93
CA SER A 28 -5.81 7.15 -9.53
C SER A 28 -6.93 7.80 -8.71
N THR A 29 -6.74 7.91 -7.42
CA THR A 29 -7.68 8.57 -6.50
C THR A 29 -7.70 10.09 -6.64
N HIS A 30 -6.68 10.69 -7.27
CA HIS A 30 -6.56 12.14 -7.41
C HIS A 30 -6.34 12.57 -8.87
N TRP A 31 -7.15 13.51 -9.36
CA TRP A 31 -7.11 13.99 -10.76
C TRP A 31 -5.75 14.57 -11.18
N ILE A 32 -5.03 15.29 -10.28
CA ILE A 32 -3.69 15.83 -10.56
C ILE A 32 -2.72 14.69 -10.84
N ALA A 33 -2.72 13.64 -10.01
CA ALA A 33 -1.85 12.49 -10.17
C ALA A 33 -2.17 11.72 -11.46
N THR A 34 -3.45 11.52 -11.77
CA THR A 34 -3.90 10.92 -13.04
C THR A 34 -3.42 11.73 -14.25
N ALA A 35 -3.54 13.06 -14.21
CA ALA A 35 -3.08 13.94 -15.29
C ALA A 35 -1.56 13.85 -15.50
N VAL A 36 -0.77 13.76 -14.41
CA VAL A 36 0.68 13.57 -14.51
C VAL A 36 1.03 12.21 -15.10
N GLY A 37 0.35 11.15 -14.71
CA GLY A 37 0.55 9.82 -15.30
C GLY A 37 0.26 9.82 -16.81
N MET A 38 -0.83 10.44 -17.23
CA MET A 38 -1.17 10.56 -18.66
C MET A 38 -0.12 11.39 -19.41
N ALA A 39 0.29 12.54 -18.86
CA ALA A 39 1.34 13.36 -19.44
C ALA A 39 2.69 12.61 -19.53
N THR A 40 2.97 11.68 -18.65
CA THR A 40 4.16 10.83 -18.69
C THR A 40 4.09 9.88 -19.88
N LEU A 41 2.93 9.25 -20.15
CA LEU A 41 2.73 8.45 -21.36
C LEU A 41 2.90 9.28 -22.65
N GLU A 42 2.29 10.47 -22.69
CA GLU A 42 2.38 11.38 -23.85
C GLU A 42 3.80 11.85 -24.15
N LYS A 43 4.66 11.93 -23.14
CA LYS A 43 6.09 12.24 -23.28
C LYS A 43 6.95 11.04 -23.71
N GLY A 44 6.34 9.89 -23.97
CA GLY A 44 7.02 8.69 -24.45
C GLY A 44 7.45 7.73 -23.33
N GLY A 45 7.05 7.96 -22.10
CA GLY A 45 7.17 6.98 -21.02
C GLY A 45 6.25 5.77 -21.23
N ASN A 46 6.58 4.66 -20.63
CA ASN A 46 5.71 3.48 -20.62
C ASN A 46 4.75 3.48 -19.42
N ALA A 47 3.91 2.45 -19.31
CA ALA A 47 2.94 2.33 -18.21
C ALA A 47 3.61 2.32 -16.83
N PHE A 48 4.82 1.77 -16.72
CA PHE A 48 5.56 1.72 -15.45
C PHE A 48 6.12 3.10 -15.07
N ASP A 49 6.62 3.86 -16.03
CA ASP A 49 7.03 5.25 -15.81
C ASP A 49 5.84 6.11 -15.35
N ALA A 50 4.68 5.93 -16.00
CA ALA A 50 3.45 6.63 -15.66
C ALA A 50 2.97 6.27 -14.24
N ALA A 51 3.03 4.98 -13.87
CA ALA A 51 2.67 4.53 -12.53
C ALA A 51 3.57 5.16 -11.46
N VAL A 52 4.89 5.19 -11.68
CA VAL A 52 5.86 5.80 -10.76
C VAL A 52 5.60 7.31 -10.61
N ALA A 53 5.45 8.03 -11.72
CA ALA A 53 5.19 9.47 -11.67
C ALA A 53 3.86 9.80 -10.97
N THR A 54 2.79 9.04 -11.27
CA THR A 54 1.49 9.14 -10.60
C THR A 54 1.63 8.94 -9.10
N ALA A 55 2.33 7.88 -8.69
CA ALA A 55 2.51 7.52 -7.28
C ALA A 55 3.25 8.59 -6.48
N PHE A 56 4.34 9.16 -7.02
CA PHE A 56 5.06 10.24 -6.34
C PHE A 56 4.20 11.51 -6.21
N VAL A 57 3.34 11.79 -7.18
CA VAL A 57 2.40 12.92 -7.06
C VAL A 57 1.31 12.62 -6.03
N LEU A 58 0.78 11.38 -5.96
CA LEU A 58 -0.17 10.99 -4.90
C LEU A 58 0.38 11.20 -3.49
N GLN A 59 1.67 10.93 -3.27
CA GLN A 59 2.33 11.16 -1.97
C GLN A 59 2.33 12.65 -1.56
N VAL A 60 2.16 13.54 -2.52
CA VAL A 60 2.09 14.99 -2.29
C VAL A 60 0.65 15.46 -2.12
N VAL A 61 -0.25 15.03 -3.02
CA VAL A 61 -1.62 15.60 -3.12
C VAL A 61 -2.64 14.88 -2.24
N GLU A 62 -2.30 13.68 -1.75
CA GLU A 62 -3.14 12.89 -0.82
C GLU A 62 -2.36 12.45 0.42
N PRO A 63 -1.78 13.38 1.20
CA PRO A 63 -0.94 13.06 2.34
C PRO A 63 -1.68 12.33 3.47
N HIS A 64 -3.01 12.33 3.45
CA HIS A 64 -3.86 11.63 4.40
C HIS A 64 -4.07 10.15 4.07
N LEU A 65 -3.69 9.70 2.88
CA LEU A 65 -3.84 8.32 2.42
C LEU A 65 -2.51 7.62 2.18
N ASN A 66 -1.48 8.36 1.79
CA ASN A 66 -0.17 7.78 1.52
C ASN A 66 0.96 8.79 1.70
N GLY A 67 2.21 8.30 1.65
CA GLY A 67 3.39 9.15 1.79
C GLY A 67 4.67 8.35 1.53
N PRO A 68 5.82 9.00 1.45
CA PRO A 68 7.09 8.33 1.14
C PRO A 68 7.52 7.30 2.20
N GLY A 69 6.98 7.39 3.41
CA GLY A 69 7.22 6.44 4.50
C GLY A 69 6.33 5.20 4.48
N GLY A 70 5.43 5.06 3.51
CA GLY A 70 4.49 3.96 3.42
C GLY A 70 5.04 2.69 2.78
N ASP A 71 4.11 1.80 2.48
CA ASP A 71 4.33 0.55 1.74
C ASP A 71 3.54 0.55 0.43
N VAL A 72 3.89 -0.35 -0.48
CA VAL A 72 3.16 -0.52 -1.74
C VAL A 72 3.29 -1.94 -2.28
N PRO A 73 2.22 -2.73 -2.29
CA PRO A 73 2.15 -3.95 -3.09
C PRO A 73 1.87 -3.59 -4.56
N VAL A 74 2.72 -4.06 -5.47
CA VAL A 74 2.54 -3.87 -6.91
C VAL A 74 2.24 -5.20 -7.57
N ILE A 75 1.18 -5.27 -8.38
CA ILE A 75 0.94 -6.36 -9.33
C ILE A 75 1.05 -5.78 -10.73
N LEU A 76 1.88 -6.37 -11.53
CA LEU A 76 2.17 -5.89 -12.88
C LEU A 76 2.14 -7.03 -13.91
N HIS A 77 1.92 -6.67 -15.15
CA HIS A 77 2.11 -7.54 -16.30
C HIS A 77 2.93 -6.81 -17.35
N ASP A 78 4.12 -7.32 -17.62
CA ASP A 78 4.94 -6.87 -18.74
C ASP A 78 4.75 -7.83 -19.93
N VAL A 79 4.23 -7.31 -21.03
CA VAL A 79 3.98 -8.10 -22.25
C VAL A 79 5.26 -8.79 -22.75
N LYS A 80 6.42 -8.16 -22.57
CA LYS A 80 7.73 -8.73 -22.97
C LYS A 80 8.11 -9.94 -22.12
N ARG A 81 7.74 -9.94 -20.84
CA ARG A 81 8.00 -11.07 -19.91
C ARG A 81 6.89 -12.12 -19.97
N GLY A 82 5.69 -11.78 -20.48
CA GLY A 82 4.58 -12.69 -20.76
C GLY A 82 3.93 -13.32 -19.53
N LYS A 83 4.16 -12.78 -18.34
CA LYS A 83 3.60 -13.29 -17.07
C LYS A 83 3.33 -12.16 -16.10
N PRO A 84 2.32 -12.30 -15.20
CA PRO A 84 2.16 -11.38 -14.10
C PRO A 84 3.27 -11.57 -13.06
N GLU A 85 3.70 -10.47 -12.46
CA GLU A 85 4.70 -10.44 -11.38
C GLU A 85 4.19 -9.55 -10.25
N VAL A 86 4.73 -9.75 -9.05
CA VAL A 86 4.46 -8.93 -7.86
C VAL A 86 5.76 -8.28 -7.41
N ILE A 87 5.70 -7.03 -7.01
CA ILE A 87 6.79 -6.43 -6.22
C ILE A 87 6.30 -6.30 -4.79
N CYS A 88 7.03 -6.92 -3.86
CA CYS A 88 6.84 -6.73 -2.43
C CYS A 88 7.50 -5.41 -2.03
N GLY A 89 6.66 -4.44 -1.70
CA GLY A 89 7.06 -3.12 -1.22
C GLY A 89 6.65 -2.87 0.23
N GLN A 90 6.39 -3.92 0.99
CA GLN A 90 6.04 -3.83 2.40
C GLN A 90 7.30 -4.08 3.25
N GLY A 91 7.79 -3.03 3.88
CA GLY A 91 8.93 -3.14 4.78
C GLY A 91 8.55 -3.82 6.10
N PRO A 92 9.47 -4.59 6.70
CA PRO A 92 9.24 -5.30 7.95
C PRO A 92 9.24 -4.34 9.16
N ALA A 93 8.81 -4.87 10.30
CA ALA A 93 9.06 -4.22 11.58
C ALA A 93 10.58 -4.07 11.83
N PRO A 94 11.01 -3.03 12.56
CA PRO A 94 12.41 -2.88 12.96
C PRO A 94 12.93 -4.10 13.75
N ALA A 95 14.19 -4.45 13.62
CA ALA A 95 14.78 -5.58 14.34
C ALA A 95 14.66 -5.49 15.87
N ALA A 96 14.58 -4.26 16.39
CA ALA A 96 14.38 -4.01 17.83
C ALA A 96 12.91 -4.12 18.28
N ALA A 97 11.94 -4.26 17.36
CA ALA A 97 10.53 -4.41 17.67
C ALA A 97 10.19 -5.87 18.05
N THR A 98 10.67 -6.29 19.20
CA THR A 98 10.48 -7.65 19.73
C THR A 98 9.40 -7.70 20.80
N ILE A 99 8.78 -8.87 21.02
CA ILE A 99 7.81 -9.09 22.09
C ILE A 99 8.42 -8.69 23.44
N ALA A 100 9.68 -9.09 23.71
CA ALA A 100 10.38 -8.72 24.94
C ALA A 100 10.45 -7.19 25.12
N ARG A 101 10.76 -6.46 24.03
CA ARG A 101 10.82 -5.00 24.08
C ARG A 101 9.48 -4.35 24.39
N PHE A 102 8.39 -4.81 23.80
CA PHE A 102 7.06 -4.29 24.10
C PHE A 102 6.61 -4.65 25.52
N THR A 103 6.91 -5.85 25.99
CA THR A 103 6.67 -6.26 27.39
C THR A 103 7.45 -5.39 28.39
N GLU A 104 8.73 -5.06 28.11
CA GLU A 104 9.52 -4.12 28.93
C GLU A 104 8.90 -2.72 28.99
N LEU A 105 8.21 -2.30 27.92
CA LEU A 105 7.48 -1.03 27.88
C LEU A 105 6.10 -1.11 28.57
N GLY A 106 5.70 -2.29 29.04
CA GLY A 106 4.37 -2.51 29.64
C GLY A 106 3.25 -2.55 28.61
N LEU A 107 3.55 -2.93 27.37
CA LEU A 107 2.60 -2.92 26.25
C LEU A 107 2.29 -4.35 25.80
N ASP A 108 1.00 -4.67 25.74
CA ASP A 108 0.50 -5.96 25.26
C ASP A 108 0.30 -5.97 23.72
N ILE A 109 0.24 -4.79 23.13
CA ILE A 109 0.00 -4.61 21.69
C ILE A 109 0.84 -3.42 21.19
N VAL A 110 1.21 -3.45 19.91
CA VAL A 110 1.88 -2.32 19.26
C VAL A 110 0.93 -1.12 19.21
N PRO A 111 1.31 0.06 19.71
CA PRO A 111 0.48 1.25 19.62
C PRO A 111 0.14 1.59 18.15
N GLY A 112 -1.11 1.97 17.89
CA GLY A 112 -1.56 2.31 16.52
C GLY A 112 -1.04 3.65 15.99
N THR A 113 -0.36 4.46 16.81
CA THR A 113 0.23 5.75 16.44
C THR A 113 1.60 5.93 17.06
N GLY A 114 2.33 6.98 16.66
CA GLY A 114 3.64 7.30 17.20
C GLY A 114 4.78 6.50 16.58
N LEU A 115 5.94 6.56 17.22
CA LEU A 115 7.17 6.02 16.64
C LEU A 115 7.34 4.50 16.81
N LEU A 116 6.63 3.89 17.77
CA LEU A 116 6.69 2.43 17.99
C LEU A 116 6.01 1.63 16.88
N ALA A 117 5.06 2.22 16.16
CA ALA A 117 4.37 1.59 15.04
C ALA A 117 5.14 1.64 13.72
N ALA A 118 6.27 2.37 13.67
CA ALA A 118 7.01 2.58 12.43
C ALA A 118 7.66 1.29 11.92
N CYS A 119 7.36 0.95 10.66
CA CYS A 119 8.03 -0.11 9.89
C CYS A 119 9.08 0.50 8.95
N VAL A 120 9.91 -0.32 8.33
CA VAL A 120 10.83 0.11 7.28
C VAL A 120 10.04 0.71 6.11
N PRO A 121 10.32 1.96 5.69
CA PRO A 121 9.61 2.61 4.59
C PRO A 121 9.93 1.96 3.24
N GLY A 122 9.00 1.14 2.73
CA GLY A 122 9.22 0.34 1.52
C GLY A 122 8.88 1.05 0.20
N MET A 123 8.02 2.07 0.25
CA MET A 123 7.42 2.66 -0.95
C MET A 123 8.45 3.26 -1.92
N PHE A 124 9.40 4.06 -1.43
CA PHE A 124 10.39 4.72 -2.30
C PHE A 124 11.24 3.70 -3.06
N ASP A 125 11.76 2.69 -2.37
CA ASP A 125 12.60 1.66 -2.95
C ASP A 125 11.84 0.84 -4.01
N THR A 126 10.58 0.54 -3.74
CA THR A 126 9.69 -0.19 -4.65
C THR A 126 9.45 0.56 -5.96
N TRP A 127 9.14 1.86 -5.90
CA TRP A 127 8.96 2.66 -7.11
C TRP A 127 10.25 2.81 -7.90
N MET A 128 11.39 2.92 -7.22
CA MET A 128 12.68 2.93 -7.89
C MET A 128 13.03 1.57 -8.51
N LEU A 129 12.70 0.46 -7.86
CA LEU A 129 12.84 -0.89 -8.42
C LEU A 129 11.98 -1.05 -9.69
N LEU A 130 10.71 -0.65 -9.63
CA LEU A 130 9.81 -0.68 -10.79
C LEU A 130 10.36 0.17 -11.94
N LEU A 131 10.83 1.38 -11.64
CA LEU A 131 11.43 2.26 -12.64
C LEU A 131 12.68 1.64 -13.25
N ARG A 132 13.55 1.02 -12.44
CA ARG A 132 14.80 0.40 -12.89
C ARG A 132 14.56 -0.74 -13.88
N ASP A 133 13.69 -1.69 -13.51
CA ASP A 133 13.57 -2.98 -14.17
C ASP A 133 12.53 -2.99 -15.31
N TYR A 134 11.57 -2.07 -15.27
CA TYR A 134 10.44 -2.05 -16.20
C TYR A 134 10.26 -0.69 -16.89
N GLY A 135 10.67 0.41 -16.25
CA GLY A 135 10.56 1.75 -16.81
C GLY A 135 11.66 2.09 -17.80
N THR A 136 11.52 3.25 -18.42
CA THR A 136 12.44 3.81 -19.42
C THR A 136 12.98 5.19 -19.05
N MET A 137 12.30 5.89 -18.15
CA MET A 137 12.63 7.26 -17.75
C MET A 137 13.65 7.31 -16.60
N ARG A 138 14.22 8.48 -16.37
CA ARG A 138 15.16 8.76 -15.26
C ARG A 138 14.41 9.13 -13.99
N PRO A 139 15.03 9.06 -12.80
CA PRO A 139 14.43 9.56 -11.57
C PRO A 139 13.99 11.03 -11.66
N SER A 140 14.75 11.88 -12.34
CA SER A 140 14.38 13.28 -12.57
C SER A 140 13.07 13.43 -13.31
N ASP A 141 12.83 12.60 -14.32
CA ASP A 141 11.66 12.74 -15.19
C ASP A 141 10.37 12.43 -14.44
N VAL A 142 10.38 11.41 -13.59
CA VAL A 142 9.21 10.94 -12.83
C VAL A 142 8.98 11.69 -11.52
N LEU A 143 10.04 12.26 -10.90
CA LEU A 143 9.93 12.99 -9.62
C LEU A 143 9.69 14.49 -9.79
N THR A 144 10.09 15.11 -10.92
CA THR A 144 9.93 16.54 -11.14
C THR A 144 8.50 17.05 -10.95
N PRO A 145 7.44 16.37 -11.43
CA PRO A 145 6.06 16.82 -11.18
C PRO A 145 5.71 16.84 -9.68
N ALA A 146 6.08 15.80 -8.94
CA ALA A 146 5.85 15.73 -7.50
C ALA A 146 6.60 16.84 -6.74
N ILE A 147 7.86 17.09 -7.09
CA ILE A 147 8.67 18.20 -6.55
C ILE A 147 7.97 19.54 -6.80
N SER A 148 7.46 19.75 -8.02
CA SER A 148 6.79 20.99 -8.39
C SER A 148 5.52 21.23 -7.56
N TYR A 149 4.64 20.22 -7.44
CA TYR A 149 3.42 20.34 -6.62
C TYR A 149 3.71 20.47 -5.13
N ALA A 150 4.72 19.78 -4.62
CA ALA A 150 5.12 19.91 -3.22
C ALA A 150 5.68 21.31 -2.92
N ARG A 151 6.46 21.89 -3.84
CA ARG A 151 7.09 23.21 -3.66
C ARG A 151 6.13 24.36 -3.86
N ASN A 152 5.37 24.34 -4.95
CA ASN A 152 4.51 25.45 -5.36
C ASN A 152 3.09 25.35 -4.81
N GLY A 153 2.73 24.19 -4.25
CA GLY A 153 1.41 23.92 -3.71
C GLY A 153 0.44 23.35 -4.75
N HIS A 154 -0.66 22.84 -4.21
CA HIS A 154 -1.81 22.32 -4.93
C HIS A 154 -3.08 22.61 -4.12
N PRO A 155 -4.27 22.69 -4.75
CA PRO A 155 -5.52 22.80 -4.00
C PRO A 155 -5.72 21.56 -3.13
N ILE A 156 -5.73 21.72 -1.79
CA ILE A 156 -5.94 20.60 -0.87
C ILE A 156 -7.38 20.08 -0.99
N VAL A 157 -7.55 18.76 -1.08
CA VAL A 157 -8.87 18.15 -1.16
C VAL A 157 -9.58 18.20 0.20
N GLU A 158 -10.91 18.31 0.18
CA GLU A 158 -11.74 18.40 1.38
C GLU A 158 -11.46 17.27 2.39
N ARG A 159 -11.30 16.04 1.89
CA ARG A 159 -11.02 14.88 2.76
C ARG A 159 -9.67 14.97 3.47
N ALA A 160 -8.64 15.48 2.82
CA ALA A 160 -7.34 15.71 3.46
C ALA A 160 -7.45 16.78 4.56
N SER A 161 -8.11 17.89 4.27
CA SER A 161 -8.40 18.94 5.24
C SER A 161 -9.19 18.39 6.45
N ALA A 162 -10.25 17.63 6.21
CA ALA A 162 -11.05 17.00 7.26
C ALA A 162 -10.23 16.00 8.11
N THR A 163 -9.35 15.22 7.49
CA THR A 163 -8.46 14.28 8.23
C THR A 163 -7.46 15.05 9.09
N ILE A 164 -6.86 16.13 8.57
CA ILE A 164 -5.96 16.98 9.37
C ILE A 164 -6.71 17.55 10.58
N ALA A 165 -7.96 17.98 10.43
CA ALA A 165 -8.77 18.48 11.52
C ALA A 165 -8.98 17.43 12.65
N THR A 166 -9.06 16.15 12.32
CA THR A 166 -9.22 15.10 13.36
C THR A 166 -7.99 14.91 14.23
N VAL A 167 -6.82 15.37 13.78
CA VAL A 167 -5.53 15.22 14.47
C VAL A 167 -4.89 16.57 14.82
N GLU A 168 -5.64 17.66 14.67
CA GLU A 168 -5.16 19.02 14.88
C GLU A 168 -4.55 19.23 16.25
N GLU A 169 -5.26 18.84 17.33
CA GLU A 169 -4.81 18.94 18.71
C GLU A 169 -3.53 18.11 18.94
N LEU A 170 -3.52 16.84 18.47
CA LEU A 170 -2.36 15.97 18.57
C LEU A 170 -1.12 16.59 17.90
N PHE A 171 -1.29 17.18 16.72
CA PHE A 171 -0.19 17.83 16.00
C PHE A 171 0.28 19.10 16.73
N ARG A 172 -0.66 19.97 17.12
CA ARG A 172 -0.33 21.23 17.76
C ARG A 172 0.41 21.03 19.09
N ASP A 173 -0.09 20.13 19.94
CA ASP A 173 0.35 20.04 21.33
C ASP A 173 1.46 18.99 21.54
N HIS A 174 1.55 17.98 20.65
CA HIS A 174 2.42 16.81 20.88
C HIS A 174 3.33 16.45 19.71
N TRP A 175 2.97 16.81 18.46
CA TRP A 175 3.75 16.46 17.29
C TRP A 175 4.16 17.71 16.49
N PRO A 176 5.07 18.56 17.04
CA PRO A 176 5.38 19.87 16.45
C PRO A 176 5.96 19.80 15.04
N THR A 177 6.65 18.70 14.68
CA THR A 177 7.15 18.49 13.31
C THR A 177 6.02 18.23 12.31
N SER A 178 4.96 17.55 12.73
CA SER A 178 3.75 17.37 11.93
C SER A 178 2.94 18.67 11.86
N ALA A 179 2.81 19.39 12.97
CA ALA A 179 2.16 20.71 12.99
C ALA A 179 2.82 21.69 12.01
N ALA A 180 4.15 21.74 11.98
CA ALA A 180 4.90 22.62 11.07
C ALA A 180 4.61 22.36 9.58
N VAL A 181 4.19 21.16 9.22
CA VAL A 181 3.84 20.80 7.83
C VAL A 181 2.34 20.94 7.57
N TYR A 182 1.50 20.38 8.46
CA TYR A 182 0.07 20.20 8.20
C TYR A 182 -0.85 21.26 8.79
N LEU A 183 -0.32 22.11 9.65
CA LEU A 183 -1.03 23.26 10.23
C LEU A 183 -0.32 24.57 9.82
N PRO A 184 -0.37 24.95 8.53
CA PRO A 184 0.23 26.23 8.10
C PRO A 184 -0.42 27.38 8.88
N ASP A 185 0.41 28.29 9.39
CA ASP A 185 0.00 29.40 10.26
C ASP A 185 -0.77 28.93 11.51
N GLY A 186 -0.53 27.69 11.95
CA GLY A 186 -1.16 27.08 13.15
C GLY A 186 -2.60 26.61 12.94
N ASN A 187 -3.11 26.58 11.72
CA ASN A 187 -4.50 26.26 11.42
C ASN A 187 -4.63 25.10 10.42
N VAL A 188 -5.76 24.42 10.48
CA VAL A 188 -6.14 23.42 9.46
C VAL A 188 -6.34 24.14 8.11
N PRO A 189 -5.66 23.73 7.03
CA PRO A 189 -5.82 24.37 5.72
C PRO A 189 -7.24 24.18 5.19
N PRO A 190 -7.94 25.27 4.80
CA PRO A 190 -9.29 25.17 4.24
C PRO A 190 -9.32 24.35 2.94
N PRO A 191 -10.38 23.57 2.66
CA PRO A 191 -10.53 22.87 1.39
C PRO A 191 -10.38 23.81 0.19
N GLY A 192 -9.61 23.38 -0.82
CA GLY A 192 -9.31 24.16 -2.01
C GLY A 192 -8.23 25.23 -1.85
N SER A 193 -7.74 25.50 -0.64
CA SER A 193 -6.60 26.38 -0.44
C SER A 193 -5.30 25.77 -0.95
N MET A 194 -4.33 26.62 -1.31
CA MET A 194 -3.03 26.16 -1.80
C MET A 194 -2.20 25.58 -0.63
N PHE A 195 -1.97 24.29 -0.64
CA PHE A 195 -1.16 23.57 0.34
C PHE A 195 0.18 23.16 -0.27
N ALA A 196 1.28 23.47 0.41
CA ALA A 196 2.63 23.14 -0.03
C ALA A 196 3.42 22.42 1.08
N ASN A 197 4.18 21.40 0.70
CA ASN A 197 5.15 20.73 1.57
C ASN A 197 6.55 20.92 1.01
N ARG A 198 7.15 22.06 1.30
CA ARG A 198 8.49 22.42 0.79
C ARG A 198 9.58 21.48 1.30
N THR A 199 9.46 20.97 2.51
CA THR A 199 10.40 19.98 3.06
C THR A 199 10.44 18.70 2.25
N LEU A 200 9.28 18.20 1.81
CA LEU A 200 9.20 17.03 0.92
C LEU A 200 9.80 17.36 -0.44
N ALA A 201 9.50 18.55 -1.00
CA ALA A 201 10.09 18.99 -2.25
C ALA A 201 11.64 19.02 -2.19
N ASP A 202 12.19 19.60 -1.13
CA ASP A 202 13.66 19.69 -0.91
C ASP A 202 14.27 18.30 -0.77
N THR A 203 13.58 17.38 -0.10
CA THR A 203 14.01 15.98 0.06
C THR A 203 14.09 15.27 -1.29
N TYR A 204 13.03 15.32 -2.09
CA TYR A 204 13.02 14.69 -3.42
C TYR A 204 14.01 15.34 -4.38
N GLU A 205 14.12 16.66 -4.37
CA GLU A 205 15.10 17.38 -5.20
C GLU A 205 16.52 17.01 -4.84
N ARG A 206 16.82 16.87 -3.55
CA ARG A 206 18.15 16.43 -3.09
C ARG A 206 18.44 15.00 -3.56
N ILE A 207 17.49 14.07 -3.45
CA ILE A 207 17.65 12.70 -3.95
C ILE A 207 17.94 12.70 -5.46
N VAL A 208 17.14 13.43 -6.25
CA VAL A 208 17.33 13.55 -7.72
C VAL A 208 18.71 14.13 -8.05
N ARG A 209 19.12 15.18 -7.36
CA ARG A 209 20.44 15.81 -7.55
C ARG A 209 21.59 14.86 -7.20
N GLU A 210 21.53 14.14 -6.08
CA GLU A 210 22.56 13.17 -5.71
C GLU A 210 22.60 11.98 -6.67
N ALA A 211 21.44 11.54 -7.16
CA ALA A 211 21.34 10.51 -8.19
C ALA A 211 22.00 10.95 -9.51
N ALA A 212 21.71 12.15 -9.98
CA ALA A 212 22.28 12.72 -11.18
C ALA A 212 23.80 12.92 -11.06
N ASN A 213 24.28 13.41 -9.92
CA ASN A 213 25.71 13.64 -9.65
C ASN A 213 26.54 12.34 -9.62
N ALA A 214 25.91 11.18 -9.41
CA ALA A 214 26.59 9.88 -9.54
C ALA A 214 27.03 9.59 -10.98
N GLY A 215 26.52 10.35 -11.95
CA GLY A 215 26.79 10.16 -13.37
C GLY A 215 26.31 8.81 -13.89
N GLY A 216 26.78 8.45 -15.08
CA GLY A 216 26.48 7.18 -15.71
C GLY A 216 25.08 7.11 -16.35
N ASP A 217 24.63 5.88 -16.58
CA ASP A 217 23.36 5.61 -17.21
C ASP A 217 22.16 5.77 -16.25
N ARG A 218 20.97 5.54 -16.76
CA ARG A 218 19.72 5.60 -16.00
C ARG A 218 19.71 4.64 -14.79
N VAL A 219 20.19 3.41 -14.99
CA VAL A 219 20.18 2.37 -13.95
C VAL A 219 21.07 2.78 -12.78
N LYS A 220 22.26 3.29 -13.06
CA LYS A 220 23.18 3.78 -12.00
C LYS A 220 22.58 4.94 -11.21
N GLN A 221 21.87 5.86 -11.87
CA GLN A 221 21.19 6.96 -11.19
C GLN A 221 20.05 6.48 -10.30
N ILE A 222 19.26 5.50 -10.77
CA ILE A 222 18.18 4.89 -9.95
C ILE A 222 18.77 4.17 -8.73
N GLU A 223 19.81 3.37 -8.89
CA GLU A 223 20.49 2.71 -7.79
C GLU A 223 21.07 3.71 -6.78
N ARG A 224 21.61 4.82 -7.25
CA ARG A 224 22.05 5.89 -6.37
C ARG A 224 20.91 6.52 -5.59
N ALA A 225 19.74 6.75 -6.20
CA ALA A 225 18.55 7.24 -5.52
C ALA A 225 18.10 6.28 -4.41
N ARG A 226 18.10 4.96 -4.67
CA ARG A 226 17.80 3.92 -3.67
C ARG A 226 18.77 3.95 -2.50
N GLN A 227 20.08 4.08 -2.77
CA GLN A 227 21.11 4.19 -1.74
C GLN A 227 20.95 5.48 -0.90
N VAL A 228 20.67 6.61 -1.54
CA VAL A 228 20.45 7.89 -0.83
C VAL A 228 19.25 7.80 0.11
N TRP A 229 18.21 7.07 -0.28
CA TRP A 229 17.05 6.81 0.58
C TRP A 229 17.40 5.91 1.76
N SER A 230 17.96 4.73 1.50
CA SER A 230 18.10 3.65 2.50
C SER A 230 19.38 3.73 3.33
N GLN A 231 20.42 4.46 2.87
CA GLN A 231 21.75 4.50 3.50
C GLN A 231 22.32 5.93 3.60
N GLY A 232 21.61 6.94 3.04
CA GLY A 232 22.05 8.31 3.05
C GLY A 232 21.22 9.18 4.02
N PHE A 233 21.12 10.47 3.69
CA PHE A 233 20.58 11.49 4.57
C PHE A 233 19.13 11.22 5.03
N VAL A 234 18.32 10.50 4.26
CA VAL A 234 16.94 10.16 4.66
C VAL A 234 16.97 9.14 5.80
N ALA A 235 17.71 8.03 5.63
CA ALA A 235 17.87 7.03 6.67
C ALA A 235 18.52 7.61 7.92
N GLU A 236 19.54 8.46 7.77
CA GLU A 236 20.21 9.15 8.88
C GLU A 236 19.24 10.07 9.65
N ALA A 237 18.35 10.77 8.95
CA ALA A 237 17.37 11.65 9.59
C ALA A 237 16.32 10.86 10.36
N ILE A 238 15.82 9.75 9.80
CA ILE A 238 14.85 8.86 10.44
C ILE A 238 15.47 8.21 11.69
N ASP A 239 16.66 7.62 11.57
CA ASP A 239 17.40 6.98 12.68
C ASP A 239 17.60 7.98 13.83
N ARG A 240 18.11 9.17 13.51
CA ARG A 240 18.34 10.23 14.51
C ARG A 240 17.02 10.62 15.19
N PHE A 241 15.94 10.82 14.42
CA PHE A 241 14.64 11.21 14.98
C PHE A 241 14.11 10.12 15.91
N CYS A 242 14.05 8.87 15.46
CA CYS A 242 13.56 7.74 16.25
C CYS A 242 14.35 7.56 17.55
N ARG A 243 15.67 7.76 17.52
CA ARG A 243 16.55 7.60 18.67
C ARG A 243 16.52 8.75 19.65
N THR A 244 16.33 9.99 19.18
CA THR A 244 16.46 11.19 20.02
C THR A 244 15.14 11.81 20.43
N GLN A 245 14.05 11.51 19.73
CA GLN A 245 12.73 12.07 20.03
C GLN A 245 11.85 11.04 20.73
N LYS A 246 10.97 11.54 21.58
CA LYS A 246 9.86 10.80 22.17
C LYS A 246 8.59 11.55 21.86
N VAL A 247 7.62 10.86 21.30
CA VAL A 247 6.31 11.45 20.97
C VAL A 247 5.20 10.71 21.67
N ILE A 248 4.16 11.40 22.06
CA ILE A 248 2.95 10.81 22.62
C ILE A 248 2.27 9.95 21.55
N ASP A 249 1.85 8.78 21.93
CA ASP A 249 1.05 7.87 21.11
C ASP A 249 -0.31 7.56 21.77
N VAL A 250 -1.07 6.62 21.20
CA VAL A 250 -2.41 6.26 21.69
C VAL A 250 -2.44 5.70 23.12
N THR A 251 -1.30 5.35 23.71
CA THR A 251 -1.20 4.92 25.12
C THR A 251 -1.25 6.11 26.08
N GLY A 252 -1.12 7.33 25.59
CA GLY A 252 -0.99 8.55 26.39
C GLY A 252 0.41 8.78 26.94
N ALA A 253 1.38 7.92 26.61
CA ALA A 253 2.78 8.04 27.03
C ALA A 253 3.71 8.40 25.85
N PRO A 254 4.83 9.13 26.10
CA PRO A 254 5.81 9.45 25.09
C PRO A 254 6.81 8.32 24.89
N HIS A 255 6.87 7.74 23.68
CA HIS A 255 7.81 6.69 23.31
C HIS A 255 8.78 7.14 22.21
N GLY A 256 10.02 6.63 22.26
CA GLY A 256 11.00 6.72 21.18
C GLY A 256 10.77 5.64 20.14
N GLY A 257 11.31 5.85 18.93
CA GLY A 257 11.20 4.86 17.85
C GLY A 257 12.21 3.72 17.97
N LEU A 258 11.87 2.61 17.32
CA LEU A 258 12.73 1.41 17.22
C LEU A 258 13.40 1.31 15.85
N LEU A 259 12.91 2.06 14.85
CA LEU A 259 13.44 2.05 13.50
C LEU A 259 14.82 2.70 13.44
N THR A 260 15.79 2.00 12.83
CA THR A 260 17.16 2.44 12.68
C THR A 260 17.60 2.55 11.23
N GLY A 261 18.66 3.30 10.96
CA GLY A 261 19.31 3.33 9.66
C GLY A 261 19.81 1.96 9.18
N ALA A 262 20.18 1.09 10.11
CA ALA A 262 20.57 -0.29 9.79
C ALA A 262 19.39 -1.14 9.32
N ASP A 263 18.19 -0.93 9.83
CA ASP A 263 16.98 -1.59 9.35
C ASP A 263 16.66 -1.16 7.92
N MET A 264 16.73 0.14 7.65
CA MET A 264 16.54 0.69 6.30
C MET A 264 17.57 0.19 5.30
N ALA A 265 18.84 0.09 5.71
CA ALA A 265 19.93 -0.36 4.84
C ALA A 265 19.84 -1.85 4.46
N ARG A 266 19.27 -2.67 5.33
CA ARG A 266 19.16 -4.13 5.12
C ARG A 266 18.02 -4.54 4.21
N TRP A 267 16.94 -3.76 4.19
CA TRP A 267 15.75 -4.12 3.44
C TRP A 267 15.74 -3.50 2.05
N GLN A 268 15.27 -4.26 1.08
CA GLN A 268 15.02 -3.82 -0.30
C GLN A 268 13.77 -4.50 -0.84
N ALA A 269 13.02 -3.76 -1.65
CA ALA A 269 11.92 -4.32 -2.43
C ALA A 269 12.42 -5.40 -3.39
N HIS A 270 11.61 -6.43 -3.61
CA HIS A 270 11.95 -7.54 -4.50
C HIS A 270 10.77 -8.00 -5.35
N VAL A 271 11.10 -8.65 -6.47
CA VAL A 271 10.11 -9.21 -7.39
C VAL A 271 9.84 -10.67 -7.02
N GLU A 272 8.57 -11.06 -7.02
CA GLU A 272 8.13 -12.41 -6.73
C GLU A 272 7.00 -12.86 -7.68
N ALA A 273 6.70 -14.15 -7.72
CA ALA A 273 5.54 -14.67 -8.43
C ALA A 273 4.25 -14.32 -7.65
N PRO A 274 3.14 -13.97 -8.33
CA PRO A 274 1.88 -13.79 -7.66
C PRO A 274 1.36 -15.12 -7.10
N LEU A 275 0.63 -15.03 -5.98
CA LEU A 275 -0.24 -16.13 -5.58
C LEU A 275 -1.48 -16.14 -6.48
N THR A 276 -1.89 -17.31 -6.94
CA THR A 276 -2.97 -17.45 -7.92
C THR A 276 -4.07 -18.39 -7.46
N TYR A 277 -5.28 -18.15 -7.94
CA TYR A 277 -6.43 -19.04 -7.79
C TYR A 277 -7.29 -19.01 -9.06
N ASP A 278 -7.62 -20.20 -9.59
CA ASP A 278 -8.48 -20.31 -10.76
C ASP A 278 -9.96 -20.27 -10.36
N TYR A 279 -10.65 -19.21 -10.80
CA TYR A 279 -12.07 -19.00 -10.55
C TYR A 279 -12.84 -18.89 -11.88
N GLY A 280 -13.61 -19.91 -12.21
CA GLY A 280 -14.27 -20.01 -13.51
C GLY A 280 -13.24 -20.04 -14.65
N ARG A 281 -13.33 -19.07 -15.55
CA ARG A 281 -12.39 -18.91 -16.69
C ARG A 281 -11.21 -17.97 -16.40
N TYR A 282 -11.10 -17.46 -15.19
CA TYR A 282 -10.10 -16.46 -14.81
C TYR A 282 -9.10 -17.05 -13.84
N THR A 283 -7.84 -16.69 -14.00
CA THR A 283 -6.82 -16.85 -12.97
C THR A 283 -6.68 -15.55 -12.23
N VAL A 284 -7.05 -15.52 -10.95
CA VAL A 284 -6.96 -14.34 -10.09
C VAL A 284 -5.58 -14.31 -9.45
N CYS A 285 -4.85 -13.21 -9.67
CA CYS A 285 -3.50 -12.99 -9.14
C CYS A 285 -3.54 -12.04 -7.96
N LYS A 286 -2.83 -12.36 -6.88
CA LYS A 286 -2.68 -11.51 -5.69
C LYS A 286 -1.24 -11.54 -5.20
N ALA A 287 -0.88 -10.55 -4.37
CA ALA A 287 0.37 -10.59 -3.63
C ALA A 287 0.40 -11.77 -2.63
N GLY A 288 1.58 -12.16 -2.21
CA GLY A 288 1.83 -13.32 -1.35
C GLY A 288 1.29 -13.21 0.07
N VAL A 289 1.67 -14.18 0.90
CA VAL A 289 1.14 -14.35 2.27
C VAL A 289 1.54 -13.24 3.24
N TRP A 290 2.52 -12.42 2.91
CA TRP A 290 2.86 -11.20 3.64
C TRP A 290 1.78 -10.10 3.52
N SER A 291 0.81 -10.27 2.63
CA SER A 291 -0.29 -9.35 2.38
C SER A 291 -1.66 -9.98 2.70
N GLN A 292 -2.72 -9.21 2.53
CA GLN A 292 -4.09 -9.73 2.62
C GLN A 292 -4.60 -10.34 1.31
N GLY A 293 -3.74 -10.44 0.28
CA GLY A 293 -4.10 -11.02 -1.02
C GLY A 293 -4.73 -12.41 -0.93
N PRO A 294 -4.14 -13.35 -0.18
CA PRO A 294 -4.65 -14.71 -0.08
C PRO A 294 -6.04 -14.82 0.54
N VAL A 295 -6.44 -13.88 1.40
CA VAL A 295 -7.80 -13.83 1.99
C VAL A 295 -8.86 -13.71 0.90
N LEU A 296 -8.63 -12.86 -0.13
CA LEU A 296 -9.54 -12.77 -1.27
C LEU A 296 -9.59 -14.08 -2.05
N LEU A 297 -8.44 -14.73 -2.28
CA LEU A 297 -8.39 -16.00 -3.00
C LEU A 297 -9.16 -17.10 -2.24
N GLN A 298 -9.05 -17.11 -0.90
CA GLN A 298 -9.81 -18.05 -0.08
C GLN A 298 -11.31 -17.73 -0.07
N GLN A 299 -11.70 -16.45 -0.08
CA GLN A 299 -13.12 -16.10 -0.26
C GLN A 299 -13.68 -16.63 -1.57
N LEU A 300 -12.92 -16.51 -2.67
CA LEU A 300 -13.32 -17.09 -3.96
C LEU A 300 -13.40 -18.63 -3.90
N ALA A 301 -12.45 -19.28 -3.21
CA ALA A 301 -12.49 -20.73 -3.00
C ALA A 301 -13.73 -21.18 -2.20
N LEU A 302 -14.14 -20.40 -1.21
CA LEU A 302 -15.37 -20.63 -0.46
C LEU A 302 -16.61 -20.39 -1.33
N LEU A 303 -16.67 -19.30 -2.07
CA LEU A 303 -17.79 -18.93 -2.93
C LEU A 303 -18.00 -19.91 -4.09
N ARG A 304 -16.94 -20.58 -4.57
CA ARG A 304 -17.02 -21.57 -5.67
C ARG A 304 -18.01 -22.69 -5.41
N GLY A 305 -18.33 -22.98 -4.15
CA GLY A 305 -19.29 -24.01 -3.78
C GLY A 305 -20.77 -23.64 -3.93
N TYR A 306 -21.06 -22.42 -4.37
CA TYR A 306 -22.41 -21.88 -4.51
C TYR A 306 -22.70 -21.50 -5.96
N ASP A 307 -23.97 -21.69 -6.39
CA ASP A 307 -24.46 -21.14 -7.65
C ASP A 307 -24.85 -19.68 -7.43
N LEU A 308 -23.99 -18.78 -7.87
CA LEU A 308 -24.18 -17.34 -7.73
C LEU A 308 -24.86 -16.70 -8.95
N ASP A 309 -24.86 -17.39 -10.10
CA ASP A 309 -25.33 -16.81 -11.38
C ASP A 309 -26.84 -16.51 -11.36
N GLY A 310 -27.61 -17.30 -10.61
CA GLY A 310 -29.05 -17.10 -10.45
C GLY A 310 -29.45 -16.13 -9.32
N MET A 311 -28.49 -15.57 -8.58
CA MET A 311 -28.77 -14.68 -7.44
C MET A 311 -28.82 -13.21 -7.84
N ASP A 312 -29.69 -12.45 -7.18
CA ASP A 312 -29.65 -11.00 -7.27
C ASP A 312 -28.37 -10.47 -6.57
N PRO A 313 -27.43 -9.80 -7.28
CA PRO A 313 -26.15 -9.37 -6.73
C PRO A 313 -26.26 -8.31 -5.61
N ILE A 314 -27.41 -7.64 -5.48
CA ILE A 314 -27.74 -6.72 -4.39
C ILE A 314 -28.74 -7.33 -3.40
N GLY A 315 -29.13 -8.57 -3.63
CA GLY A 315 -30.09 -9.28 -2.78
C GLY A 315 -29.47 -9.78 -1.46
N PRO A 316 -30.28 -9.96 -0.42
CA PRO A 316 -29.79 -10.31 0.92
C PRO A 316 -29.09 -11.68 0.95
N GLN A 317 -29.49 -12.62 0.10
CA GLN A 317 -28.87 -13.94 0.06
C GLN A 317 -27.44 -13.88 -0.50
N PHE A 318 -27.23 -13.13 -1.58
CA PHE A 318 -25.93 -12.95 -2.20
C PHE A 318 -24.97 -12.22 -1.22
N ILE A 319 -25.44 -11.13 -0.61
CA ILE A 319 -24.69 -10.38 0.38
C ILE A 319 -24.34 -11.26 1.59
N HIS A 320 -25.30 -12.05 2.07
CA HIS A 320 -25.09 -12.98 3.20
C HIS A 320 -23.96 -13.97 2.91
N LEU A 321 -23.99 -14.64 1.75
CA LEU A 321 -22.97 -15.59 1.37
C LEU A 321 -21.57 -14.96 1.25
N GLN A 322 -21.48 -13.80 0.62
CA GLN A 322 -20.21 -13.07 0.53
C GLN A 322 -19.64 -12.74 1.91
N VAL A 323 -20.48 -12.22 2.80
CA VAL A 323 -20.06 -11.82 4.15
C VAL A 323 -19.65 -13.02 5.00
N GLU A 324 -20.41 -14.13 4.96
CA GLU A 324 -20.05 -15.35 5.70
C GLU A 324 -18.75 -15.98 5.18
N CYS A 325 -18.56 -16.04 3.85
CA CYS A 325 -17.29 -16.49 3.26
C CYS A 325 -16.13 -15.59 3.68
N ALA A 326 -16.32 -14.28 3.66
CA ALA A 326 -15.31 -13.33 4.11
C ALA A 326 -14.94 -13.56 5.58
N LYS A 327 -15.92 -13.69 6.47
CA LYS A 327 -15.67 -13.97 7.91
C LYS A 327 -14.86 -15.24 8.15
N LEU A 328 -15.13 -16.32 7.41
CA LEU A 328 -14.35 -17.55 7.53
C LEU A 328 -12.89 -17.36 7.02
N ALA A 329 -12.70 -16.67 5.90
CA ALA A 329 -11.38 -16.41 5.37
C ALA A 329 -10.56 -15.46 6.27
N PHE A 330 -11.21 -14.44 6.85
CA PHE A 330 -10.57 -13.57 7.82
C PHE A 330 -10.26 -14.28 9.14
N ALA A 331 -11.12 -15.18 9.61
CA ALA A 331 -10.84 -15.99 10.80
C ALA A 331 -9.60 -16.89 10.59
N ASP A 332 -9.46 -17.47 9.40
CA ASP A 332 -8.27 -18.25 9.05
C ASP A 332 -7.02 -17.36 8.92
N ARG A 333 -7.15 -16.13 8.43
CA ARG A 333 -6.06 -15.15 8.42
C ARG A 333 -5.54 -14.90 9.84
N GLU A 334 -6.44 -14.60 10.78
CA GLU A 334 -6.06 -14.33 12.18
C GLU A 334 -5.33 -15.54 12.82
N ALA A 335 -5.73 -16.76 12.45
CA ALA A 335 -5.14 -17.97 13.04
C ALA A 335 -3.82 -18.40 12.41
N PHE A 336 -3.60 -18.13 11.11
CA PHE A 336 -2.54 -18.81 10.35
C PHE A 336 -1.57 -17.86 9.62
N TYR A 337 -1.91 -16.57 9.44
CA TYR A 337 -1.03 -15.67 8.72
C TYR A 337 0.00 -15.02 9.66
N GLY A 338 1.15 -14.72 9.09
CA GLY A 338 2.22 -14.00 9.72
C GLY A 338 3.30 -13.68 8.69
N ASP A 339 4.35 -13.03 9.12
CA ASP A 339 5.51 -12.76 8.26
C ASP A 339 6.13 -14.08 7.80
N PRO A 340 6.21 -14.34 6.48
CA PRO A 340 6.71 -15.63 5.95
C PRO A 340 8.17 -15.92 6.29
N ASP A 341 8.95 -14.93 6.69
CA ASP A 341 10.32 -15.12 7.15
C ASP A 341 10.37 -15.78 8.54
N PHE A 342 9.26 -15.73 9.31
CA PHE A 342 9.17 -16.27 10.67
C PHE A 342 8.11 -17.36 10.80
N VAL A 343 7.08 -17.36 9.96
CA VAL A 343 5.93 -18.25 10.09
C VAL A 343 5.64 -18.94 8.75
N LYS A 344 5.50 -20.27 8.80
CA LYS A 344 5.04 -21.04 7.64
C LYS A 344 3.51 -20.93 7.55
N VAL A 345 3.01 -20.17 6.59
CA VAL A 345 1.58 -20.08 6.28
C VAL A 345 1.15 -21.28 5.42
N PRO A 346 0.10 -22.05 5.82
CA PRO A 346 -0.33 -23.27 5.10
C PRO A 346 -1.19 -22.92 3.87
N ILE A 347 -0.70 -22.07 2.98
CA ILE A 347 -1.50 -21.45 1.92
C ILE A 347 -2.12 -22.46 0.95
N ASP A 348 -1.39 -23.51 0.58
CA ASP A 348 -1.90 -24.55 -0.31
C ASP A 348 -3.11 -25.28 0.30
N THR A 349 -3.09 -25.49 1.61
CA THR A 349 -4.23 -26.08 2.32
C THR A 349 -5.40 -25.10 2.37
N LEU A 350 -5.14 -23.83 2.74
CA LEU A 350 -6.17 -22.80 2.86
C LEU A 350 -6.89 -22.51 1.53
N LEU A 351 -6.23 -22.70 0.40
CA LEU A 351 -6.82 -22.55 -0.94
C LEU A 351 -7.37 -23.86 -1.52
N SER A 352 -7.17 -25.01 -0.85
CA SER A 352 -7.63 -26.31 -1.36
C SER A 352 -9.15 -26.45 -1.30
N GLU A 353 -9.72 -27.13 -2.29
CA GLU A 353 -11.16 -27.44 -2.32
C GLU A 353 -11.57 -28.30 -1.12
N LYS A 354 -10.76 -29.28 -0.74
CA LYS A 354 -11.03 -30.15 0.41
C LYS A 354 -11.25 -29.34 1.69
N TYR A 355 -10.37 -28.40 1.97
CA TYR A 355 -10.45 -27.54 3.15
C TYR A 355 -11.67 -26.61 3.07
N ASN A 356 -11.84 -25.91 1.97
CA ASN A 356 -12.94 -24.95 1.82
C ASN A 356 -14.32 -25.64 1.76
N ALA A 357 -14.45 -26.88 1.27
CA ALA A 357 -15.67 -27.65 1.37
C ALA A 357 -16.10 -27.92 2.82
N GLU A 358 -15.17 -28.24 3.72
CA GLU A 358 -15.46 -28.39 5.15
C GLU A 358 -15.82 -27.04 5.79
N ARG A 359 -15.12 -25.99 5.44
CA ARG A 359 -15.39 -24.63 5.95
C ARG A 359 -16.79 -24.14 5.55
N ARG A 360 -17.24 -24.41 4.32
CA ARG A 360 -18.58 -24.04 3.83
C ARG A 360 -19.72 -24.64 4.67
N LYS A 361 -19.53 -25.80 5.30
CA LYS A 361 -20.54 -26.42 6.18
C LYS A 361 -20.90 -25.56 7.39
N LEU A 362 -20.05 -24.58 7.74
CA LEU A 362 -20.31 -23.64 8.83
C LEU A 362 -21.22 -22.48 8.43
N ILE A 363 -21.49 -22.31 7.14
CA ILE A 363 -22.36 -21.25 6.63
C ILE A 363 -23.80 -21.77 6.65
N SER A 364 -24.64 -21.11 7.41
CA SER A 364 -26.08 -21.37 7.52
C SER A 364 -26.88 -20.21 6.94
N ASN A 365 -28.19 -20.26 7.04
CA ASN A 365 -29.07 -19.14 6.68
C ASN A 365 -29.12 -18.00 7.71
N LYS A 366 -28.33 -18.09 8.78
CA LYS A 366 -28.20 -17.07 9.83
C LYS A 366 -26.77 -16.55 9.86
N ALA A 367 -26.63 -15.26 9.99
CA ALA A 367 -25.34 -14.61 10.21
C ALA A 367 -24.71 -15.06 11.52
N SER A 368 -23.44 -15.45 11.48
CA SER A 368 -22.67 -15.76 12.69
C SER A 368 -21.91 -14.52 13.17
N MET A 369 -21.84 -14.33 14.46
CA MET A 369 -21.00 -13.31 15.11
C MET A 369 -19.72 -13.91 15.70
N ASP A 370 -19.54 -15.23 15.62
CA ASP A 370 -18.41 -15.93 16.19
C ASP A 370 -17.18 -15.85 15.27
N LEU A 371 -16.00 -15.68 15.85
CA LEU A 371 -14.73 -15.92 15.17
C LEU A 371 -14.52 -17.43 15.06
N ARG A 372 -14.48 -17.95 13.82
CA ARG A 372 -14.49 -19.39 13.55
C ARG A 372 -13.27 -19.81 12.72
N PRO A 373 -12.03 -19.73 13.25
CA PRO A 373 -10.87 -20.21 12.52
C PRO A 373 -10.94 -21.71 12.28
N GLY A 374 -10.32 -22.19 11.21
CA GLY A 374 -10.16 -23.61 10.98
C GLY A 374 -9.12 -24.22 11.94
N SER A 375 -9.05 -25.54 11.94
CA SER A 375 -8.02 -26.28 12.67
C SER A 375 -7.14 -27.05 11.70
N LEU A 376 -5.83 -26.81 11.74
CA LEU A 376 -4.83 -27.51 10.93
C LEU A 376 -3.74 -28.03 11.85
N THR A 377 -3.48 -29.36 11.78
CA THR A 377 -2.45 -30.01 12.60
C THR A 377 -1.07 -29.42 12.28
N GLY A 378 -0.37 -28.96 13.29
CA GLY A 378 0.98 -28.35 13.16
C GLY A 378 0.98 -26.88 12.76
N PHE A 379 -0.20 -26.24 12.69
CA PHE A 379 -0.37 -24.83 12.41
C PHE A 379 -1.34 -24.19 13.43
N GLY A 380 -1.15 -22.95 13.73
CA GLY A 380 -1.97 -22.21 14.69
C GLY A 380 -1.40 -22.20 16.11
N GLY A 381 -1.69 -21.15 16.84
CA GLY A 381 -1.20 -20.89 18.19
C GLY A 381 -0.93 -19.42 18.47
N ALA A 382 -1.36 -18.54 17.58
CA ALA A 382 -1.17 -17.09 17.73
C ALA A 382 -2.41 -16.34 18.28
N ILE A 383 -3.45 -17.08 18.72
CA ILE A 383 -4.61 -16.49 19.41
C ILE A 383 -4.76 -17.15 20.79
#